data_8410be1107d9b57eaacfc313fd1b3593
#
_entry.id   8410be1107d9b57eaacfc313fd1b3593
#
_cell.length_a   1.000
_cell.length_b   1.000
_cell.length_c   1.000
_cell.angle_alpha   90.00
_cell.angle_beta   90.00
_cell.angle_gamma   90.00
#
_symmetry.space_group_name_H-M   'P 1'
#
loop_
_entity.id
_entity.type
_entity.pdbx_description
1 polymer ?
#
loop_
_entity_poly.entity_id
_entity_poly.type
_entity_poly.pdbx_seq_one_letter_code
_entity_poly.pdbx_strand_id
1 'polypeptide(L)'
;MHEKAAVIFGVGPREGVGAELCCRAARDGFHVFVNGRSPAKLSAIVASIIAEGGSAEPLVADVTAESQIITAMRQVTSSGYPLELAIYNAGNNRPEAFLDVTPAVFEDLWRVTCLGAFMVSQQVLKLMLQQQNIAQRQTLLFTGASASLRGKAGFSAFAAGKGALRMLTQSIAREFGPQGIHVAHVLIDGVVEGEKVRTRFPEYINGLGEDGALKLEEIADAYMALHAQGRSAWTQELDLRPYKESF
;
A
#
# COMPACT_ATOMS: atom_id res chain seq x y z
N MET A 1 -3.42 7.93 -24.66
CA MET A 1 -2.29 8.47 -23.83
C MET A 1 -2.71 8.37 -22.38
N HIS A 2 -1.87 7.84 -21.52
CA HIS A 2 -2.14 7.86 -20.08
C HIS A 2 -1.86 9.27 -19.57
N GLU A 3 -2.86 9.93 -18.98
CA GLU A 3 -2.76 11.34 -18.58
C GLU A 3 -2.44 11.51 -17.09
N LYS A 4 -2.29 10.39 -16.34
CA LYS A 4 -2.11 10.35 -14.88
C LYS A 4 -1.25 9.18 -14.44
N ALA A 5 -0.54 9.35 -13.33
CA ALA A 5 0.29 8.32 -12.74
C ALA A 5 -0.24 7.81 -11.39
N ALA A 6 0.04 6.53 -11.13
CA ALA A 6 -0.04 5.93 -9.82
C ALA A 6 1.32 5.36 -9.40
N VAL A 7 1.68 5.46 -8.13
CA VAL A 7 2.84 4.77 -7.56
C VAL A 7 2.42 3.86 -6.41
N ILE A 8 2.76 2.58 -6.51
CA ILE A 8 2.46 1.59 -5.48
C ILE A 8 3.76 1.11 -4.85
N PHE A 9 3.94 1.44 -3.56
CA PHE A 9 5.13 1.07 -2.78
C PHE A 9 4.93 -0.27 -2.07
N GLY A 10 5.97 -1.12 -2.09
CA GLY A 10 5.95 -2.41 -1.40
C GLY A 10 5.26 -3.51 -2.20
N VAL A 11 5.51 -3.56 -3.50
CA VAL A 11 5.02 -4.62 -4.37
C VAL A 11 5.90 -5.86 -4.22
N GLY A 12 5.28 -6.99 -3.94
CA GLY A 12 5.92 -8.28 -3.67
C GLY A 12 5.60 -9.35 -4.71
N PRO A 13 4.96 -10.46 -4.32
CA PRO A 13 4.59 -11.53 -5.25
C PRO A 13 3.47 -11.08 -6.19
N ARG A 14 3.33 -11.81 -7.32
CA ARG A 14 2.30 -11.52 -8.33
C ARG A 14 0.88 -11.64 -7.76
N GLU A 15 0.62 -12.69 -6.99
CA GLU A 15 -0.65 -12.87 -6.29
C GLU A 15 -0.56 -12.25 -4.89
N GLY A 16 -0.43 -10.93 -4.84
CA GLY A 16 -0.38 -10.16 -3.60
C GLY A 16 -1.06 -8.81 -3.75
N VAL A 17 -1.49 -8.22 -2.64
CA VAL A 17 -2.23 -6.93 -2.62
C VAL A 17 -1.54 -5.87 -3.47
N GLY A 18 -0.21 -5.69 -3.32
CA GLY A 18 0.52 -4.66 -4.07
C GLY A 18 0.50 -4.88 -5.58
N ALA A 19 0.58 -6.13 -6.05
CA ALA A 19 0.52 -6.44 -7.47
C ALA A 19 -0.89 -6.22 -8.03
N GLU A 20 -1.93 -6.63 -7.31
CA GLU A 20 -3.32 -6.41 -7.75
C GLU A 20 -3.67 -4.91 -7.76
N LEU A 21 -3.19 -4.13 -6.78
CA LEU A 21 -3.33 -2.67 -6.80
C LEU A 21 -2.68 -2.05 -8.05
N CYS A 22 -1.51 -2.56 -8.49
CA CYS A 22 -0.88 -2.12 -9.74
C CYS A 22 -1.72 -2.48 -10.97
N CYS A 23 -2.19 -3.73 -11.08
CA CYS A 23 -3.01 -4.19 -12.19
C CYS A 23 -4.32 -3.40 -12.25
N ARG A 24 -4.98 -3.17 -11.13
CA ARG A 24 -6.22 -2.41 -11.06
C ARG A 24 -6.01 -0.94 -11.45
N ALA A 25 -4.99 -0.27 -10.93
CA ALA A 25 -4.68 1.10 -11.33
C ALA A 25 -4.40 1.21 -12.84
N ALA A 26 -3.69 0.24 -13.41
CA ALA A 26 -3.44 0.22 -14.85
C ALA A 26 -4.74 0.06 -15.68
N ARG A 27 -5.66 -0.80 -15.25
CA ARG A 27 -7.00 -0.97 -15.87
C ARG A 27 -7.83 0.33 -15.79
N ASP A 28 -7.64 1.13 -14.74
CA ASP A 28 -8.30 2.43 -14.55
C ASP A 28 -7.56 3.58 -15.29
N GLY A 29 -6.61 3.23 -16.17
CA GLY A 29 -5.95 4.15 -17.09
C GLY A 29 -4.75 4.91 -16.50
N PHE A 30 -4.20 4.50 -15.37
CA PHE A 30 -2.96 5.07 -14.84
C PHE A 30 -1.73 4.51 -15.56
N HIS A 31 -0.70 5.36 -15.73
CA HIS A 31 0.66 4.86 -15.83
C HIS A 31 1.16 4.48 -14.45
N VAL A 32 1.59 3.22 -14.27
CA VAL A 32 1.85 2.65 -12.93
C VAL A 32 3.33 2.47 -12.66
N PHE A 33 3.84 3.14 -11.64
CA PHE A 33 5.16 2.90 -11.08
C PHE A 33 5.10 1.79 -10.04
N VAL A 34 5.69 0.64 -10.35
CA VAL A 34 5.65 -0.57 -9.54
C VAL A 34 6.88 -0.62 -8.65
N ASN A 35 6.75 -0.21 -7.37
CA ASN A 35 7.90 -0.15 -6.46
C ASN A 35 8.09 -1.43 -5.63
N GLY A 36 9.34 -1.84 -5.54
CA GLY A 36 9.81 -2.93 -4.67
C GLY A 36 11.31 -3.13 -4.76
N ARG A 37 11.83 -4.12 -4.05
CA ARG A 37 13.27 -4.39 -3.96
C ARG A 37 13.80 -5.40 -4.97
N SER A 38 12.92 -6.20 -5.59
CA SER A 38 13.32 -7.29 -6.48
C SER A 38 13.04 -6.93 -7.94
N PRO A 39 14.06 -6.58 -8.74
CA PRO A 39 13.88 -6.24 -10.15
C PRO A 39 13.11 -7.30 -10.94
N ALA A 40 13.43 -8.58 -10.73
CA ALA A 40 12.80 -9.68 -11.45
C ALA A 40 11.28 -9.78 -11.16
N LYS A 41 10.85 -9.60 -9.89
CA LYS A 41 9.43 -9.62 -9.53
C LYS A 41 8.70 -8.43 -10.13
N LEU A 42 9.30 -7.25 -10.08
CA LEU A 42 8.70 -6.04 -10.64
C LEU A 42 8.55 -6.15 -12.15
N SER A 43 9.60 -6.63 -12.86
CA SER A 43 9.55 -6.84 -14.32
C SER A 43 8.45 -7.82 -14.73
N ALA A 44 8.22 -8.89 -13.96
CA ALA A 44 7.14 -9.84 -14.24
C ALA A 44 5.75 -9.21 -14.12
N ILE A 45 5.53 -8.36 -13.11
CA ILE A 45 4.27 -7.64 -12.91
C ILE A 45 4.07 -6.60 -14.01
N VAL A 46 5.11 -5.83 -14.34
CA VAL A 46 5.07 -4.84 -15.42
C VAL A 46 4.75 -5.51 -16.76
N ALA A 47 5.41 -6.64 -17.07
CA ALA A 47 5.14 -7.39 -18.30
C ALA A 47 3.68 -7.88 -18.38
N SER A 48 3.10 -8.29 -17.25
CA SER A 48 1.70 -8.69 -17.19
C SER A 48 0.75 -7.50 -17.46
N ILE A 49 1.02 -6.35 -16.86
CA ILE A 49 0.21 -5.13 -17.07
C ILE A 49 0.27 -4.71 -18.54
N ILE A 50 1.46 -4.72 -19.15
CA ILE A 50 1.65 -4.37 -20.57
C ILE A 50 0.92 -5.38 -21.47
N ALA A 51 0.99 -6.67 -21.18
CA ALA A 51 0.30 -7.71 -21.94
C ALA A 51 -1.23 -7.56 -21.91
N GLU A 52 -1.78 -6.98 -20.85
CA GLU A 52 -3.20 -6.63 -20.72
C GLU A 52 -3.54 -5.26 -21.33
N GLY A 53 -2.60 -4.61 -22.02
CA GLY A 53 -2.80 -3.31 -22.66
C GLY A 53 -2.65 -2.10 -21.74
N GLY A 54 -2.23 -2.30 -20.50
CA GLY A 54 -1.93 -1.25 -19.54
C GLY A 54 -0.55 -0.61 -19.75
N SER A 55 -0.20 0.35 -18.89
CA SER A 55 1.09 1.03 -18.88
C SER A 55 1.73 1.00 -17.52
N ALA A 56 2.95 0.50 -17.42
CA ALA A 56 3.69 0.44 -16.17
C ALA A 56 5.19 0.42 -16.38
N GLU A 57 5.93 0.83 -15.35
CA GLU A 57 7.38 0.66 -15.29
C GLU A 57 7.86 0.26 -13.87
N PRO A 58 8.99 -0.45 -13.77
CA PRO A 58 9.53 -0.84 -12.48
C PRO A 58 10.20 0.36 -11.79
N LEU A 59 10.02 0.46 -10.48
CA LEU A 59 10.62 1.48 -9.63
C LEU A 59 11.40 0.78 -8.50
N VAL A 60 12.64 0.37 -8.80
CA VAL A 60 13.46 -0.42 -7.87
C VAL A 60 13.99 0.47 -6.75
N ALA A 61 13.47 0.32 -5.54
CA ALA A 61 13.95 1.02 -4.34
C ALA A 61 13.51 0.31 -3.06
N ASP A 62 14.37 0.35 -2.04
CA ASP A 62 14.01 -0.02 -0.68
C ASP A 62 13.41 1.19 0.04
N VAL A 63 12.19 1.04 0.54
CA VAL A 63 11.45 2.10 1.25
C VAL A 63 12.11 2.49 2.60
N THR A 64 13.06 1.71 3.08
CA THR A 64 13.84 2.02 4.29
C THR A 64 15.11 2.82 4.00
N ALA A 65 15.44 3.08 2.73
CA ALA A 65 16.61 3.81 2.29
C ALA A 65 16.21 5.14 1.65
N GLU A 66 16.33 6.24 2.39
CA GLU A 66 15.87 7.58 1.98
C GLU A 66 16.46 8.00 0.61
N SER A 67 17.75 7.77 0.37
CA SER A 67 18.39 8.12 -0.91
C SER A 67 17.79 7.36 -2.10
N GLN A 68 17.38 6.10 -1.91
CA GLN A 68 16.72 5.32 -2.96
C GLN A 68 15.30 5.84 -3.21
N ILE A 69 14.55 6.24 -2.17
CA ILE A 69 13.23 6.86 -2.32
C ILE A 69 13.34 8.17 -3.10
N ILE A 70 14.29 9.04 -2.75
CA ILE A 70 14.52 10.30 -3.47
C ILE A 70 14.81 10.05 -4.94
N THR A 71 15.68 9.07 -5.24
CA THR A 71 16.01 8.70 -6.64
C THR A 71 14.79 8.16 -7.38
N ALA A 72 14.02 7.28 -6.75
CA ALA A 72 12.80 6.73 -7.29
C ALA A 72 11.76 7.83 -7.61
N MET A 73 11.56 8.77 -6.68
CA MET A 73 10.60 9.86 -6.91
C MET A 73 11.08 10.87 -7.96
N ARG A 74 12.39 11.01 -8.19
CA ARG A 74 12.90 11.76 -9.36
C ARG A 74 12.54 11.06 -10.68
N GLN A 75 12.59 9.73 -10.76
CA GLN A 75 12.12 8.99 -11.94
C GLN A 75 10.63 9.26 -12.18
N VAL A 76 9.79 9.17 -11.15
CA VAL A 76 8.35 9.51 -11.24
C VAL A 76 8.16 10.94 -11.77
N THR A 77 8.88 11.92 -11.20
CA THR A 77 8.79 13.32 -11.63
C THR A 77 9.23 13.52 -13.09
N SER A 78 10.29 12.85 -13.52
CA SER A 78 10.87 12.98 -14.87
C SER A 78 10.02 12.33 -15.96
N SER A 79 9.07 11.46 -15.60
CA SER A 79 8.15 10.83 -16.55
C SER A 79 7.18 11.82 -17.20
N GLY A 80 6.94 12.95 -16.54
CA GLY A 80 5.98 13.96 -16.99
C GLY A 80 4.51 13.61 -16.72
N TYR A 81 4.20 12.43 -16.20
CA TYR A 81 2.84 12.07 -15.78
C TYR A 81 2.50 12.73 -14.43
N PRO A 82 1.37 13.44 -14.30
CA PRO A 82 0.93 13.95 -13.01
C PRO A 82 0.59 12.81 -12.05
N LEU A 83 1.18 12.84 -10.86
CA LEU A 83 0.93 11.87 -9.81
C LEU A 83 -0.41 12.14 -9.13
N GLU A 84 -1.39 11.29 -9.36
CA GLU A 84 -2.72 11.39 -8.74
C GLU A 84 -2.93 10.40 -7.60
N LEU A 85 -2.29 9.22 -7.67
CA LEU A 85 -2.45 8.16 -6.67
C LEU A 85 -1.10 7.65 -6.17
N ALA A 86 -0.93 7.63 -4.86
CA ALA A 86 0.17 6.95 -4.21
C ALA A 86 -0.37 5.98 -3.15
N ILE A 87 0.13 4.74 -3.13
CA ILE A 87 -0.28 3.72 -2.16
C ILE A 87 0.95 3.18 -1.45
N TYR A 88 1.00 3.35 -0.13
CA TYR A 88 2.01 2.72 0.70
C TYR A 88 1.50 1.36 1.20
N ASN A 89 1.97 0.29 0.56
CA ASN A 89 1.59 -1.08 0.89
C ASN A 89 2.76 -1.89 1.51
N ALA A 90 3.93 -1.27 1.67
CA ALA A 90 5.07 -1.96 2.24
C ALA A 90 4.82 -2.33 3.71
N GLY A 91 5.09 -3.56 4.03
CA GLY A 91 4.95 -4.11 5.35
C GLY A 91 5.30 -5.59 5.36
N ASN A 92 5.63 -6.10 6.53
CA ASN A 92 5.86 -7.52 6.72
C ASN A 92 5.26 -7.95 8.05
N ASN A 93 4.65 -9.12 8.04
CA ASN A 93 4.13 -9.77 9.22
C ASN A 93 5.08 -10.91 9.60
N ARG A 94 5.64 -10.85 10.81
CA ARG A 94 6.50 -11.87 11.40
C ARG A 94 5.98 -12.20 12.80
N PRO A 95 5.20 -13.29 12.94
CA PRO A 95 4.80 -13.77 14.27
C PRO A 95 6.02 -14.32 15.01
N GLU A 96 6.19 -13.91 16.27
CA GLU A 96 7.28 -14.32 17.13
C GLU A 96 6.88 -14.12 18.60
N ALA A 97 7.25 -15.03 19.50
CA ALA A 97 6.97 -14.88 20.92
C ALA A 97 7.69 -13.63 21.47
N PHE A 98 7.04 -12.90 22.36
CA PHE A 98 7.52 -11.58 22.80
C PHE A 98 8.96 -11.61 23.35
N LEU A 99 9.32 -12.64 24.11
CA LEU A 99 10.66 -12.76 24.69
C LEU A 99 11.74 -13.13 23.66
N ASP A 100 11.35 -13.63 22.48
CA ASP A 100 12.26 -14.01 21.41
C ASP A 100 12.46 -12.88 20.38
N VAL A 101 11.59 -11.85 20.39
CA VAL A 101 11.73 -10.68 19.52
C VAL A 101 12.97 -9.89 19.91
N THR A 102 13.96 -9.89 19.02
CA THR A 102 15.16 -9.07 19.24
C THR A 102 14.92 -7.59 18.93
N PRO A 103 15.66 -6.64 19.53
CA PRO A 103 15.57 -5.22 19.16
C PRO A 103 15.75 -4.98 17.65
N ALA A 104 16.64 -5.71 16.99
CA ALA A 104 16.86 -5.59 15.54
C ALA A 104 15.62 -6.00 14.73
N VAL A 105 14.96 -7.08 15.08
CA VAL A 105 13.70 -7.52 14.44
C VAL A 105 12.60 -6.51 14.67
N PHE A 106 12.47 -5.99 15.89
CA PHE A 106 11.49 -4.96 16.20
C PHE A 106 11.72 -3.70 15.40
N GLU A 107 12.97 -3.22 15.34
CA GLU A 107 13.36 -2.03 14.56
C GLU A 107 13.13 -2.23 13.07
N ASP A 108 13.53 -3.36 12.49
CA ASP A 108 13.34 -3.65 11.05
C ASP A 108 11.87 -3.61 10.65
N LEU A 109 10.97 -4.20 11.45
CA LEU A 109 9.54 -4.17 11.17
C LEU A 109 8.96 -2.75 11.29
N TRP A 110 9.39 -1.99 12.29
CA TRP A 110 8.99 -0.59 12.46
C TRP A 110 9.52 0.29 11.32
N ARG A 111 10.80 0.10 10.92
CA ARG A 111 11.43 0.85 9.82
C ARG A 111 10.67 0.65 8.51
N VAL A 112 10.34 -0.60 8.17
CA VAL A 112 9.56 -0.86 6.95
C VAL A 112 8.14 -0.31 7.07
N THR A 113 7.48 -0.49 8.21
CA THR A 113 6.04 -0.18 8.31
C THR A 113 5.77 1.30 8.53
N CYS A 114 6.55 1.98 9.39
CA CYS A 114 6.30 3.36 9.79
C CYS A 114 7.33 4.35 9.22
N LEU A 115 8.63 4.14 9.44
CA LEU A 115 9.65 5.08 8.99
C LEU A 115 9.70 5.19 7.47
N GLY A 116 9.60 4.06 6.76
CA GLY A 116 9.52 4.05 5.30
C GLY A 116 8.28 4.78 4.79
N ALA A 117 7.13 4.58 5.45
CA ALA A 117 5.91 5.32 5.13
C ALA A 117 6.10 6.83 5.29
N PHE A 118 6.75 7.25 6.37
CA PHE A 118 7.06 8.67 6.61
C PHE A 118 7.95 9.24 5.49
N MET A 119 9.09 8.60 5.17
CA MET A 119 10.01 9.07 4.15
C MET A 119 9.37 9.12 2.75
N VAL A 120 8.61 8.08 2.38
CA VAL A 120 7.86 8.03 1.12
C VAL A 120 6.82 9.16 1.07
N SER A 121 6.05 9.33 2.14
CA SER A 121 5.02 10.38 2.19
C SER A 121 5.59 11.77 2.00
N GLN A 122 6.74 12.07 2.57
CA GLN A 122 7.40 13.37 2.37
C GLN A 122 7.69 13.65 0.89
N GLN A 123 8.19 12.68 0.15
CA GLN A 123 8.51 12.87 -1.27
C GLN A 123 7.25 12.90 -2.14
N VAL A 124 6.28 12.04 -1.86
CA VAL A 124 4.98 12.01 -2.55
C VAL A 124 4.24 13.34 -2.36
N LEU A 125 4.12 13.81 -1.13
CA LEU A 125 3.42 15.06 -0.80
C LEU A 125 4.12 16.29 -1.41
N LYS A 126 5.46 16.34 -1.38
CA LYS A 126 6.21 17.40 -2.08
C LYS A 126 5.88 17.44 -3.56
N LEU A 127 5.85 16.29 -4.24
CA LEU A 127 5.50 16.22 -5.66
C LEU A 127 4.04 16.62 -5.90
N MET A 128 3.09 16.09 -5.13
CA MET A 128 1.67 16.41 -5.27
C MET A 128 1.39 17.90 -5.08
N LEU A 129 2.02 18.54 -4.07
CA LEU A 129 1.87 19.98 -3.84
C LEU A 129 2.46 20.85 -4.95
N GLN A 130 3.53 20.40 -5.62
CA GLN A 130 4.13 21.12 -6.75
C GLN A 130 3.25 21.04 -8.00
N GLN A 131 2.40 20.03 -8.13
CA GLN A 131 1.53 19.79 -9.28
C GLN A 131 0.18 20.51 -9.19
N GLN A 132 0.04 21.58 -8.40
CA GLN A 132 -1.20 22.27 -8.03
C GLN A 132 -2.13 22.61 -9.20
N ASN A 133 -2.74 21.59 -9.77
CA ASN A 133 -3.93 21.75 -10.62
C ASN A 133 -5.16 21.34 -9.78
N ILE A 134 -5.98 22.33 -9.42
CA ILE A 134 -7.16 22.17 -8.55
C ILE A 134 -8.17 21.12 -9.09
N ALA A 135 -8.12 20.82 -10.40
CA ALA A 135 -8.98 19.83 -11.03
C ALA A 135 -8.52 18.37 -10.81
N GLN A 136 -7.27 18.14 -10.46
CA GLN A 136 -6.74 16.79 -10.27
C GLN A 136 -7.06 16.26 -8.88
N ARG A 137 -7.42 14.98 -8.82
CA ARG A 137 -7.54 14.25 -7.56
C ARG A 137 -6.15 13.79 -7.14
N GLN A 138 -5.76 14.11 -5.94
CA GLN A 138 -4.51 13.63 -5.36
C GLN A 138 -4.83 12.81 -4.12
N THR A 139 -4.37 11.56 -4.11
CA THR A 139 -4.72 10.59 -3.07
C THR A 139 -3.49 9.84 -2.60
N LEU A 140 -3.31 9.78 -1.28
CA LEU A 140 -2.26 8.98 -0.62
C LEU A 140 -2.92 7.98 0.33
N LEU A 141 -2.80 6.69 0.02
CA LEU A 141 -3.40 5.61 0.79
C LEU A 141 -2.35 4.76 1.49
N PHE A 142 -2.70 4.27 2.68
CA PHE A 142 -1.82 3.42 3.48
C PHE A 142 -2.50 2.09 3.79
N THR A 143 -1.79 0.98 3.53
CA THR A 143 -2.25 -0.36 3.89
C THR A 143 -2.00 -0.62 5.37
N GLY A 144 -3.07 -0.59 6.14
CA GLY A 144 -3.12 -0.91 7.55
C GLY A 144 -3.35 -2.40 7.83
N ALA A 145 -3.66 -2.70 9.06
CA ALA A 145 -4.08 -4.02 9.53
C ALA A 145 -4.83 -3.87 10.86
N SER A 146 -5.65 -4.87 11.24
CA SER A 146 -6.30 -4.92 12.57
C SER A 146 -5.30 -4.82 13.72
N ALA A 147 -4.05 -5.22 13.49
CA ALA A 147 -2.94 -5.02 14.43
C ALA A 147 -2.68 -3.55 14.80
N SER A 148 -3.21 -2.58 14.04
CA SER A 148 -3.17 -1.16 14.38
C SER A 148 -4.23 -0.73 15.43
N LEU A 149 -5.21 -1.59 15.66
CA LEU A 149 -6.31 -1.37 16.63
C LEU A 149 -6.12 -2.20 17.91
N ARG A 150 -5.61 -3.43 17.75
CA ARG A 150 -5.48 -4.40 18.84
C ARG A 150 -4.18 -5.19 18.70
N GLY A 151 -3.43 -5.27 19.77
CA GLY A 151 -2.26 -6.17 19.87
C GLY A 151 -2.71 -7.61 20.06
N LYS A 152 -2.14 -8.53 19.29
CA LYS A 152 -2.34 -9.98 19.43
C LYS A 152 -1.05 -10.61 19.95
N ALA A 153 -1.16 -11.63 20.79
CA ALA A 153 0.00 -12.40 21.24
C ALA A 153 0.81 -12.92 20.04
N GLY A 154 2.13 -12.81 20.10
CA GLY A 154 3.03 -13.17 19.01
C GLY A 154 3.17 -12.13 17.89
N PHE A 155 2.56 -10.95 17.99
CA PHE A 155 2.60 -9.92 16.94
C PHE A 155 3.06 -8.54 17.44
N SER A 156 3.81 -8.48 18.54
CA SER A 156 4.16 -7.23 19.21
C SER A 156 4.83 -6.20 18.28
N ALA A 157 5.87 -6.60 17.56
CA ALA A 157 6.60 -5.70 16.64
C ALA A 157 5.74 -5.25 15.45
N PHE A 158 4.93 -6.16 14.90
CA PHE A 158 3.99 -5.83 13.82
C PHE A 158 2.90 -4.86 14.28
N ALA A 159 2.30 -5.10 15.45
CA ALA A 159 1.28 -4.24 16.03
C ALA A 159 1.82 -2.84 16.33
N ALA A 160 3.03 -2.74 16.91
CA ALA A 160 3.70 -1.46 17.17
C ALA A 160 3.92 -0.67 15.87
N GLY A 161 4.42 -1.32 14.80
CA GLY A 161 4.61 -0.68 13.50
C GLY A 161 3.30 -0.23 12.86
N LYS A 162 2.26 -1.07 12.87
CA LYS A 162 0.95 -0.73 12.29
C LYS A 162 0.20 0.32 13.09
N GLY A 163 0.31 0.31 14.42
CA GLY A 163 -0.23 1.37 15.28
C GLY A 163 0.43 2.73 15.00
N ALA A 164 1.77 2.74 14.89
CA ALA A 164 2.51 3.94 14.51
C ALA A 164 2.11 4.46 13.12
N LEU A 165 1.98 3.57 12.12
CA LEU A 165 1.51 3.93 10.77
C LEU A 165 0.12 4.56 10.79
N ARG A 166 -0.80 4.00 11.57
CA ARG A 166 -2.17 4.53 11.70
C ARG A 166 -2.16 5.97 12.23
N MET A 167 -1.38 6.25 13.28
CA MET A 167 -1.27 7.60 13.84
C MET A 167 -0.57 8.56 12.88
N LEU A 168 0.48 8.11 12.19
CA LEU A 168 1.14 8.87 11.13
C LEU A 168 0.15 9.28 10.04
N THR A 169 -0.65 8.34 9.54
CA THR A 169 -1.66 8.61 8.50
C THR A 169 -2.68 9.65 8.96
N GLN A 170 -3.14 9.57 10.22
CA GLN A 170 -4.08 10.55 10.77
C GLN A 170 -3.48 11.97 10.85
N SER A 171 -2.20 12.08 11.19
CA SER A 171 -1.49 13.36 11.22
C SER A 171 -1.40 13.96 9.82
N ILE A 172 -0.94 13.17 8.85
CA ILE A 172 -0.83 13.59 7.45
C ILE A 172 -2.20 13.99 6.89
N ALA A 173 -3.25 13.23 7.17
CA ALA A 173 -4.61 13.53 6.69
C ALA A 173 -5.12 14.90 7.20
N ARG A 174 -4.85 15.25 8.45
CA ARG A 174 -5.26 16.54 9.01
C ARG A 174 -4.46 17.71 8.46
N GLU A 175 -3.18 17.50 8.17
CA GLU A 175 -2.29 18.56 7.67
C GLU A 175 -2.52 18.82 6.17
N PHE A 176 -2.68 17.78 5.35
CA PHE A 176 -2.73 17.89 3.90
C PHE A 176 -4.15 17.80 3.31
N GLY A 177 -5.14 17.34 4.07
CA GLY A 177 -6.54 17.35 3.65
C GLY A 177 -7.03 18.75 3.28
N PRO A 178 -6.81 19.81 4.09
CA PRO A 178 -7.15 21.18 3.73
C PRO A 178 -6.43 21.70 2.48
N GLN A 179 -5.33 21.07 2.09
CA GLN A 179 -4.55 21.39 0.89
C GLN A 179 -5.03 20.60 -0.34
N GLY A 180 -6.12 19.83 -0.22
CA GLY A 180 -6.74 19.12 -1.33
C GLY A 180 -6.18 17.72 -1.61
N ILE A 181 -5.35 17.17 -0.72
CA ILE A 181 -4.83 15.81 -0.84
C ILE A 181 -5.65 14.86 0.06
N HIS A 182 -6.30 13.88 -0.57
CA HIS A 182 -7.04 12.85 0.15
C HIS A 182 -6.08 11.83 0.76
N VAL A 183 -6.07 11.71 2.07
CA VAL A 183 -5.20 10.75 2.79
C VAL A 183 -6.06 9.80 3.60
N ALA A 184 -5.91 8.48 3.34
CA ALA A 184 -6.68 7.47 4.05
C ALA A 184 -5.86 6.24 4.45
N HIS A 185 -6.29 5.62 5.53
CA HIS A 185 -5.78 4.37 6.08
C HIS A 185 -6.77 3.25 5.79
N VAL A 186 -6.33 2.20 5.09
CA VAL A 186 -7.15 1.02 4.79
C VAL A 186 -6.76 -0.10 5.72
N LEU A 187 -7.61 -0.39 6.66
CA LEU A 187 -7.41 -1.45 7.66
C LEU A 187 -7.84 -2.79 7.06
N ILE A 188 -6.89 -3.68 6.86
CA ILE A 188 -7.14 -5.05 6.41
C ILE A 188 -7.31 -5.92 7.66
N ASP A 189 -8.53 -6.35 7.94
CA ASP A 189 -8.86 -7.20 9.09
C ASP A 189 -9.35 -8.56 8.63
N GLY A 190 -8.42 -9.49 8.53
CA GLY A 190 -8.66 -10.85 8.09
C GLY A 190 -7.51 -11.42 7.27
N VAL A 191 -7.70 -12.64 6.82
CA VAL A 191 -6.75 -13.33 5.95
C VAL A 191 -6.92 -12.83 4.52
N VAL A 192 -5.82 -12.45 3.89
CA VAL A 192 -5.80 -12.10 2.46
C VAL A 192 -5.49 -13.36 1.65
N GLU A 193 -6.32 -13.66 0.67
CA GLU A 193 -6.19 -14.81 -0.22
C GLU A 193 -5.10 -14.60 -1.29
N GLY A 194 -3.84 -14.45 -0.83
CA GLY A 194 -2.68 -14.26 -1.69
C GLY A 194 -1.74 -15.45 -1.71
N GLU A 195 -0.75 -15.44 -2.65
CA GLU A 195 0.26 -16.48 -2.85
C GLU A 195 0.89 -16.98 -1.54
N LYS A 196 1.26 -16.06 -0.64
CA LYS A 196 1.92 -16.41 0.62
C LYS A 196 1.07 -17.32 1.51
N VAL A 197 -0.22 -17.07 1.60
CA VAL A 197 -1.13 -17.86 2.45
C VAL A 197 -1.52 -19.15 1.75
N ARG A 198 -1.84 -19.09 0.46
CA ARG A 198 -2.15 -20.28 -0.35
C ARG A 198 -1.00 -21.30 -0.34
N THR A 199 0.25 -20.81 -0.42
CA THR A 199 1.43 -21.69 -0.45
C THR A 199 1.79 -22.25 0.92
N ARG A 200 1.71 -21.44 1.99
CA ARG A 200 2.19 -21.83 3.33
C ARG A 200 1.12 -22.49 4.19
N PHE A 201 -0.14 -22.14 3.98
CA PHE A 201 -1.26 -22.55 4.83
C PHE A 201 -2.48 -22.95 3.99
N PRO A 202 -2.36 -23.89 3.01
CA PRO A 202 -3.45 -24.24 2.10
C PRO A 202 -4.67 -24.81 2.84
N GLU A 203 -4.47 -25.65 3.83
CA GLU A 203 -5.57 -26.23 4.63
C GLU A 203 -6.32 -25.18 5.43
N TYR A 204 -5.60 -24.19 5.96
CA TYR A 204 -6.22 -23.09 6.70
C TYR A 204 -7.11 -22.24 5.81
N ILE A 205 -6.64 -21.85 4.62
CA ILE A 205 -7.46 -21.04 3.71
C ILE A 205 -8.66 -21.81 3.18
N ASN A 206 -8.49 -23.08 2.86
CA ASN A 206 -9.60 -23.95 2.46
C ASN A 206 -10.64 -24.13 3.58
N GLY A 207 -10.20 -24.19 4.83
CA GLY A 207 -11.07 -24.30 6.00
C GLY A 207 -11.92 -23.06 6.29
N LEU A 208 -11.54 -21.88 5.77
CA LEU A 208 -12.34 -20.65 5.90
C LEU A 208 -13.62 -20.70 5.05
N GLY A 209 -13.63 -21.54 4.02
CA GLY A 209 -14.76 -21.66 3.09
C GLY A 209 -14.95 -20.45 2.20
N GLU A 210 -16.03 -20.44 1.44
CA GLU A 210 -16.38 -19.36 0.52
C GLU A 210 -16.49 -18.03 1.25
N ASP A 211 -15.83 -16.99 0.70
CA ASP A 211 -15.76 -15.62 1.23
C ASP A 211 -15.26 -15.51 2.70
N GLY A 212 -14.53 -16.52 3.17
CA GLY A 212 -13.90 -16.49 4.49
C GLY A 212 -12.53 -15.79 4.52
N ALA A 213 -12.00 -15.40 3.35
CA ALA A 213 -10.79 -14.60 3.20
C ALA A 213 -11.04 -13.42 2.27
N LEU A 214 -10.23 -12.36 2.42
CA LEU A 214 -10.28 -11.17 1.56
C LEU A 214 -9.69 -11.51 0.19
N LYS A 215 -10.45 -11.31 -0.87
CA LYS A 215 -10.02 -11.45 -2.27
C LYS A 215 -9.20 -10.22 -2.68
N LEU A 216 -8.17 -10.43 -3.48
CA LEU A 216 -7.25 -9.36 -3.89
C LEU A 216 -7.97 -8.29 -4.71
N GLU A 217 -8.87 -8.70 -5.60
CA GLU A 217 -9.65 -7.83 -6.47
C GLU A 217 -10.58 -6.93 -5.65
N GLU A 218 -11.27 -7.49 -4.65
CA GLU A 218 -12.20 -6.73 -3.80
C GLU A 218 -11.46 -5.70 -2.92
N ILE A 219 -10.25 -6.04 -2.46
CA ILE A 219 -9.37 -5.08 -1.79
C ILE A 219 -9.02 -3.94 -2.77
N ALA A 220 -8.57 -4.26 -3.98
CA ALA A 220 -8.18 -3.25 -4.96
C ALA A 220 -9.35 -2.34 -5.36
N ASP A 221 -10.56 -2.91 -5.51
CA ASP A 221 -11.79 -2.15 -5.75
C ASP A 221 -12.06 -1.12 -4.65
N ALA A 222 -11.89 -1.49 -3.40
CA ALA A 222 -12.07 -0.59 -2.27
C ALA A 222 -11.06 0.58 -2.28
N TYR A 223 -9.80 0.33 -2.65
CA TYR A 223 -8.79 1.38 -2.80
C TYR A 223 -9.15 2.37 -3.92
N MET A 224 -9.60 1.87 -5.07
CA MET A 224 -10.00 2.73 -6.18
C MET A 224 -11.27 3.50 -5.86
N ALA A 225 -12.20 2.91 -5.10
CA ALA A 225 -13.38 3.62 -4.59
C ALA A 225 -13.00 4.80 -3.67
N LEU A 226 -12.00 4.63 -2.79
CA LEU A 226 -11.47 5.73 -1.98
C LEU A 226 -10.90 6.84 -2.86
N HIS A 227 -10.07 6.50 -3.85
CA HIS A 227 -9.53 7.49 -4.79
C HIS A 227 -10.63 8.22 -5.55
N ALA A 228 -11.73 7.57 -5.86
CA ALA A 228 -12.84 8.16 -6.62
C ALA A 228 -13.74 9.10 -5.79
N GLN A 229 -13.61 9.16 -4.47
CA GLN A 229 -14.48 9.96 -3.60
C GLN A 229 -14.42 11.46 -3.90
N GLY A 230 -15.58 12.10 -3.83
CA GLY A 230 -15.70 13.55 -3.92
C GLY A 230 -15.14 14.26 -2.68
N ARG A 231 -14.61 15.47 -2.87
CA ARG A 231 -13.94 16.25 -1.80
C ARG A 231 -14.82 16.56 -0.58
N SER A 232 -16.13 16.54 -0.71
CA SER A 232 -17.06 16.82 0.39
C SER A 232 -17.29 15.63 1.32
N ALA A 233 -16.81 14.41 0.96
CA ALA A 233 -17.09 13.19 1.69
C ALA A 233 -15.91 12.21 1.59
N TRP A 234 -14.75 12.61 2.11
CA TRP A 234 -13.57 11.76 2.15
C TRP A 234 -13.57 10.82 3.35
N THR A 235 -13.31 9.56 3.11
CA THR A 235 -13.04 8.55 4.14
C THR A 235 -11.60 8.70 4.63
N GLN A 236 -11.38 8.86 5.92
CA GLN A 236 -10.04 8.89 6.51
C GLN A 236 -9.55 7.49 6.91
N GLU A 237 -10.46 6.61 7.35
CA GLU A 237 -10.14 5.22 7.69
C GLU A 237 -11.25 4.31 7.16
N LEU A 238 -10.86 3.25 6.44
CA LEU A 238 -11.74 2.22 5.91
C LEU A 238 -11.34 0.87 6.51
N ASP A 239 -12.31 0.12 7.01
CA ASP A 239 -12.14 -1.23 7.54
C ASP A 239 -12.67 -2.25 6.54
N LEU A 240 -11.79 -3.15 6.08
CA LEU A 240 -12.12 -4.24 5.17
C LEU A 240 -11.94 -5.58 5.88
N ARG A 241 -12.99 -6.39 5.86
CA ARG A 241 -12.97 -7.73 6.48
C ARG A 241 -13.92 -8.68 5.76
N PRO A 242 -13.61 -9.99 5.75
CA PRO A 242 -14.60 -10.98 5.36
C PRO A 242 -15.81 -10.92 6.30
N TYR A 243 -17.01 -11.20 5.78
CA TYR A 243 -18.22 -11.15 6.59
C TYR A 243 -18.23 -12.18 7.76
N LYS A 244 -17.37 -13.19 7.68
CA LYS A 244 -17.18 -14.23 8.72
C LYS A 244 -16.13 -13.86 9.77
N GLU A 245 -15.36 -12.78 9.56
CA GLU A 245 -14.30 -12.39 10.52
C GLU A 245 -14.94 -11.84 11.79
N SER A 246 -14.52 -12.38 12.93
CA SER A 246 -14.98 -11.93 14.24
C SER A 246 -14.20 -10.70 14.72
N PHE A 247 -14.89 -9.84 15.46
CA PHE A 247 -14.29 -8.65 16.08
C PHE A 247 -13.52 -8.99 17.36
#